data_d6d2ca13f42427f2893a74cec119f643
#
_entry.id   d6d2ca13f42427f2893a74cec119f643
#
_cell.length_a   1.000
_cell.length_b   1.000
_cell.length_c   1.000
_cell.angle_alpha   90.00
_cell.angle_beta   90.00
_cell.angle_gamma   90.00
#
_symmetry.space_group_name_H-M   'P 1'
#
loop_
_entity.id
_entity.type
_entity.pdbx_description
1 polymer ?
#
loop_
_entity_poly.entity_id
_entity_poly.type
_entity_poly.pdbx_seq_one_letter_code
_entity_poly.pdbx_strand_id
1 'polypeptide(L)'
;MRPAFYALRQGGWRDYVTLLHPPYTLWHLSYVALGAALAPRMDWPLLGWTALAFFLALGIGAHALDELQGRPLQTLIPTRVLVSLAIFSIGAACAIGCVIAVQRTLWLLAFVAVGAFIVVAYNLELFGGAFHGAFWLAAAWGAFPVLTAYFAAAHTLRGIAIVAAIYAFTMLWAQRMLSTPVRAVRRKPASEVTDAQRAFAPTAERALKMLVVWNVCVGIAALLARA
;
A
#
# COMPACT_ATOMS: atom_id res chain seq x y z
N MET A 1 16.01 -15.35 11.27
CA MET A 1 14.62 -14.86 11.63
C MET A 1 13.94 -14.47 10.35
N ARG A 2 12.58 -14.61 10.20
CA ARG A 2 11.90 -14.17 8.98
C ARG A 2 11.90 -12.64 8.90
N PRO A 3 12.06 -12.03 7.71
CA PRO A 3 12.12 -10.57 7.56
C PRO A 3 10.81 -9.86 7.97
N ALA A 4 9.67 -10.52 7.80
CA ALA A 4 8.37 -10.04 8.22
C ALA A 4 7.51 -11.19 8.77
N PHE A 5 6.44 -10.87 9.55
CA PHE A 5 5.57 -11.90 10.13
C PHE A 5 4.78 -12.72 9.09
N TYR A 6 4.53 -12.14 7.92
CA TYR A 6 3.84 -12.76 6.79
C TYR A 6 4.81 -13.42 5.78
N ALA A 7 6.11 -13.19 5.89
CA ALA A 7 7.09 -13.74 4.96
C ALA A 7 7.10 -15.27 5.05
N LEU A 8 7.01 -15.92 3.90
CA LEU A 8 7.12 -17.37 3.77
C LEU A 8 8.59 -17.80 3.75
N ARG A 9 8.83 -19.10 3.78
CA ARG A 9 10.18 -19.66 3.58
C ARG A 9 10.63 -19.33 2.15
N GLN A 10 11.87 -18.84 2.00
CA GLN A 10 12.47 -18.47 0.72
C GLN A 10 12.38 -19.58 -0.33
N GLY A 11 12.23 -19.17 -1.58
CA GLY A 11 12.33 -19.98 -2.79
C GLY A 11 11.01 -20.28 -3.50
N GLY A 12 11.08 -20.26 -4.83
CA GLY A 12 9.98 -20.58 -5.73
C GLY A 12 8.79 -19.62 -5.60
N TRP A 13 7.57 -20.14 -5.74
CA TRP A 13 6.33 -19.35 -5.68
C TRP A 13 6.12 -18.59 -4.37
N ARG A 14 6.74 -19.06 -3.27
CA ARG A 14 6.63 -18.44 -1.95
C ARG A 14 7.21 -17.04 -1.90
N ASP A 15 8.26 -16.80 -2.70
CA ASP A 15 8.87 -15.47 -2.79
C ASP A 15 7.91 -14.46 -3.44
N TYR A 16 7.14 -14.89 -4.44
CA TYR A 16 6.12 -14.03 -5.07
C TYR A 16 4.97 -13.70 -4.09
N VAL A 17 4.51 -14.69 -3.30
CA VAL A 17 3.52 -14.43 -2.24
C VAL A 17 4.10 -13.49 -1.19
N THR A 18 5.35 -13.68 -0.78
CA THR A 18 6.02 -12.79 0.18
C THR A 18 6.16 -11.38 -0.39
N LEU A 19 6.50 -11.25 -1.68
CA LEU A 19 6.62 -9.97 -2.39
C LEU A 19 5.31 -9.17 -2.35
N LEU A 20 4.17 -9.82 -2.47
CA LEU A 20 2.86 -9.16 -2.46
C LEU A 20 2.52 -8.49 -1.11
N HIS A 21 3.27 -8.75 -0.04
CA HIS A 21 2.92 -8.25 1.30
C HIS A 21 1.43 -8.43 1.65
N PRO A 22 0.85 -9.65 1.59
CA PRO A 22 -0.61 -9.85 1.52
C PRO A 22 -1.41 -9.07 2.57
N PRO A 23 -1.01 -8.99 3.87
CA PRO A 23 -1.76 -8.22 4.85
C PRO A 23 -1.80 -6.73 4.54
N TYR A 24 -0.69 -6.16 4.08
CA TYR A 24 -0.61 -4.73 3.78
C TYR A 24 -1.25 -4.38 2.44
N THR A 25 -1.15 -5.24 1.44
CA THR A 25 -1.87 -5.06 0.17
C THR A 25 -3.38 -5.07 0.39
N LEU A 26 -3.92 -6.01 1.19
CA LEU A 26 -5.33 -6.00 1.57
C LEU A 26 -5.72 -4.73 2.33
N TRP A 27 -4.86 -4.27 3.22
CA TRP A 27 -5.06 -3.00 3.92
C TRP A 27 -5.18 -1.82 2.95
N HIS A 28 -4.25 -1.68 1.99
CA HIS A 28 -4.32 -0.59 1.00
C HIS A 28 -5.54 -0.69 0.09
N LEU A 29 -5.94 -1.89 -0.32
CA LEU A 29 -7.15 -2.11 -1.09
C LEU A 29 -8.42 -1.80 -0.29
N SER A 30 -8.41 -1.97 1.04
CA SER A 30 -9.54 -1.57 1.89
C SER A 30 -9.75 -0.05 1.89
N TYR A 31 -8.71 0.75 1.68
CA TYR A 31 -8.82 2.19 1.50
C TYR A 31 -9.43 2.58 0.15
N VAL A 32 -9.14 1.84 -0.91
CA VAL A 32 -9.84 1.99 -2.19
C VAL A 32 -11.33 1.69 -2.03
N ALA A 33 -11.64 0.59 -1.33
CA ALA A 33 -13.02 0.20 -1.02
C ALA A 33 -13.75 1.26 -0.19
N LEU A 34 -13.10 1.78 0.85
CA LEU A 34 -13.64 2.86 1.69
C LEU A 34 -13.93 4.12 0.88
N GLY A 35 -12.97 4.56 0.05
CA GLY A 35 -13.16 5.75 -0.80
C GLY A 35 -14.33 5.60 -1.77
N ALA A 36 -14.45 4.46 -2.44
CA ALA A 36 -15.54 4.17 -3.36
C ALA A 36 -16.90 4.08 -2.63
N ALA A 37 -16.94 3.42 -1.47
CA ALA A 37 -18.15 3.27 -0.68
C ALA A 37 -18.69 4.61 -0.13
N LEU A 38 -17.83 5.57 0.16
CA LEU A 38 -18.22 6.89 0.65
C LEU A 38 -18.69 7.83 -0.47
N ALA A 39 -18.50 7.47 -1.75
CA ALA A 39 -19.00 8.25 -2.87
C ALA A 39 -20.53 8.30 -2.89
N PRO A 40 -21.15 9.36 -3.48
CA PRO A 40 -22.61 9.51 -3.48
C PRO A 40 -23.35 8.33 -4.12
N ARG A 41 -22.76 7.73 -5.14
CA ARG A 41 -23.28 6.53 -5.81
C ARG A 41 -22.20 5.47 -5.87
N MET A 42 -22.57 4.24 -5.54
CA MET A 42 -21.69 3.08 -5.67
C MET A 42 -21.64 2.62 -7.13
N ASP A 43 -20.44 2.42 -7.64
CA ASP A 43 -20.16 1.89 -8.98
C ASP A 43 -19.22 0.68 -8.83
N TRP A 44 -19.80 -0.52 -8.79
CA TRP A 44 -19.07 -1.76 -8.56
C TRP A 44 -18.01 -2.07 -9.65
N PRO A 45 -18.32 -1.92 -10.95
CA PRO A 45 -17.32 -2.05 -12.01
C PRO A 45 -16.15 -1.09 -11.84
N LEU A 46 -16.43 0.18 -11.54
CA LEU A 46 -15.39 1.19 -11.30
C LEU A 46 -14.53 0.84 -10.09
N LEU A 47 -15.14 0.38 -8.98
CA LEU A 47 -14.39 -0.13 -7.82
C LEU A 47 -13.46 -1.26 -8.24
N GLY A 48 -13.95 -2.24 -9.01
CA GLY A 48 -13.15 -3.38 -9.47
C GLY A 48 -11.91 -2.94 -10.27
N TRP A 49 -12.09 -2.05 -11.24
CA TRP A 49 -10.98 -1.52 -12.04
C TRP A 49 -10.02 -0.65 -11.23
N THR A 50 -10.54 0.19 -10.33
CA THR A 50 -9.71 1.01 -9.45
C THR A 50 -8.91 0.13 -8.49
N ALA A 51 -9.54 -0.86 -7.87
CA ALA A 51 -8.86 -1.82 -6.99
C ALA A 51 -7.78 -2.62 -7.74
N LEU A 52 -8.05 -3.04 -8.98
CA LEU A 52 -7.06 -3.71 -9.83
C LEU A 52 -5.87 -2.78 -10.12
N ALA A 53 -6.10 -1.52 -10.48
CA ALA A 53 -5.03 -0.56 -10.71
C ALA A 53 -4.16 -0.36 -9.46
N PHE A 54 -4.77 -0.21 -8.28
CA PHE A 54 -4.04 -0.10 -7.02
C PHE A 54 -3.32 -1.41 -6.64
N PHE A 55 -3.92 -2.56 -6.87
CA PHE A 55 -3.26 -3.85 -6.66
C PHE A 55 -2.00 -3.99 -7.53
N LEU A 56 -2.09 -3.62 -8.82
CA LEU A 56 -0.96 -3.66 -9.74
C LEU A 56 0.14 -2.66 -9.31
N ALA A 57 -0.23 -1.40 -9.01
CA ALA A 57 0.73 -0.37 -8.65
C ALA A 57 1.36 -0.61 -7.28
N LEU A 58 0.56 -0.87 -6.23
CA LEU A 58 1.02 -0.99 -4.85
C LEU A 58 1.36 -2.44 -4.48
N GLY A 59 0.45 -3.38 -4.80
CA GLY A 59 0.63 -4.80 -4.44
C GLY A 59 1.77 -5.48 -5.19
N ILE A 60 2.04 -5.08 -6.43
CA ILE A 60 3.11 -5.68 -7.24
C ILE A 60 4.22 -4.66 -7.50
N GLY A 61 3.90 -3.54 -8.15
CA GLY A 61 4.89 -2.60 -8.65
C GLY A 61 5.76 -1.97 -7.57
N ALA A 62 5.13 -1.38 -6.55
CA ALA A 62 5.83 -0.75 -5.44
C ALA A 62 6.71 -1.77 -4.68
N HIS A 63 6.18 -2.96 -4.39
CA HIS A 63 6.93 -3.98 -3.68
C HIS A 63 8.07 -4.57 -4.50
N ALA A 64 7.92 -4.66 -5.83
CA ALA A 64 9.00 -5.07 -6.71
C ALA A 64 10.13 -4.02 -6.74
N LEU A 65 9.79 -2.71 -6.76
CA LEU A 65 10.76 -1.63 -6.64
C LEU A 65 11.45 -1.62 -5.27
N ASP A 66 10.70 -1.80 -4.17
CA ASP A 66 11.24 -1.86 -2.81
C ASP A 66 12.23 -3.04 -2.68
N GLU A 67 11.90 -4.20 -3.23
CA GLU A 67 12.77 -5.37 -3.20
C GLU A 67 14.05 -5.19 -4.05
N LEU A 68 14.06 -4.28 -5.05
CA LEU A 68 15.28 -3.89 -5.76
C LEU A 68 16.22 -3.05 -4.89
N GLN A 69 15.71 -2.36 -3.86
CA GLN A 69 16.49 -1.54 -2.92
C GLN A 69 16.95 -2.38 -1.71
N GLY A 70 18.00 -3.19 -1.93
CA GLY A 70 18.65 -3.92 -0.84
C GLY A 70 17.94 -5.18 -0.34
N ARG A 71 16.97 -5.70 -1.07
CA ARG A 71 16.28 -6.98 -0.74
C ARG A 71 15.69 -7.03 0.67
N PRO A 72 14.81 -6.11 1.08
CA PRO A 72 14.28 -6.06 2.44
C PRO A 72 13.51 -7.33 2.86
N LEU A 73 12.93 -8.06 1.91
CA LEU A 73 12.26 -9.35 2.13
C LEU A 73 13.15 -10.56 1.89
N GLN A 74 14.36 -10.34 1.38
CA GLN A 74 15.33 -11.40 1.09
C GLN A 74 14.80 -12.45 0.11
N THR A 75 13.97 -12.05 -0.87
CA THR A 75 13.48 -12.98 -1.90
C THR A 75 14.58 -13.39 -2.85
N LEU A 76 14.45 -14.58 -3.44
CA LEU A 76 15.37 -15.09 -4.48
C LEU A 76 14.88 -14.75 -5.91
N ILE A 77 13.91 -13.85 -6.04
CA ILE A 77 13.39 -13.44 -7.36
C ILE A 77 14.51 -12.72 -8.12
N PRO A 78 14.83 -13.13 -9.36
CA PRO A 78 15.88 -12.48 -10.14
C PRO A 78 15.58 -10.99 -10.36
N THR A 79 16.62 -10.15 -10.33
CA THR A 79 16.49 -8.70 -10.51
C THR A 79 15.75 -8.32 -11.79
N ARG A 80 16.04 -9.00 -12.91
CA ARG A 80 15.32 -8.79 -14.19
C ARG A 80 13.80 -9.05 -14.07
N VAL A 81 13.40 -10.02 -13.26
CA VAL A 81 11.98 -10.32 -13.03
C VAL A 81 11.32 -9.23 -12.19
N LEU A 82 12.00 -8.75 -11.13
CA LEU A 82 11.52 -7.63 -10.32
C LEU A 82 11.35 -6.35 -11.16
N VAL A 83 12.33 -6.04 -12.02
CA VAL A 83 12.24 -4.90 -12.96
C VAL A 83 11.05 -5.06 -13.91
N SER A 84 10.88 -6.24 -14.49
CA SER A 84 9.74 -6.53 -15.38
C SER A 84 8.41 -6.39 -14.64
N LEU A 85 8.30 -6.96 -13.44
CA LEU A 85 7.09 -6.85 -12.60
C LEU A 85 6.78 -5.38 -12.30
N ALA A 86 7.78 -4.58 -11.93
CA ALA A 86 7.57 -3.16 -11.66
C ALA A 86 7.08 -2.40 -12.90
N ILE A 87 7.75 -2.55 -14.04
CA ILE A 87 7.41 -1.82 -15.28
C ILE A 87 6.02 -2.22 -15.77
N PHE A 88 5.75 -3.53 -15.91
CA PHE A 88 4.48 -3.99 -16.45
C PHE A 88 3.31 -3.70 -15.52
N SER A 89 3.46 -3.87 -14.21
CA SER A 89 2.34 -3.63 -13.28
C SER A 89 2.05 -2.14 -13.10
N ILE A 90 3.06 -1.28 -12.97
CA ILE A 90 2.85 0.18 -12.90
C ILE A 90 2.31 0.69 -14.23
N GLY A 91 2.85 0.25 -15.37
CA GLY A 91 2.36 0.61 -16.70
C GLY A 91 0.90 0.21 -16.91
N ALA A 92 0.52 -1.01 -16.54
CA ALA A 92 -0.86 -1.47 -16.61
C ALA A 92 -1.80 -0.68 -15.68
N ALA A 93 -1.35 -0.37 -14.46
CA ALA A 93 -2.11 0.49 -13.53
C ALA A 93 -2.35 1.89 -14.12
N CYS A 94 -1.33 2.50 -14.72
CA CYS A 94 -1.45 3.79 -15.41
C CYS A 94 -2.41 3.69 -16.59
N ALA A 95 -2.32 2.64 -17.41
CA ALA A 95 -3.22 2.43 -18.54
C ALA A 95 -4.69 2.32 -18.09
N ILE A 96 -4.97 1.53 -17.04
CA ILE A 96 -6.31 1.43 -16.44
C ILE A 96 -6.77 2.83 -15.96
N GLY A 97 -5.91 3.55 -15.24
CA GLY A 97 -6.21 4.89 -14.75
C GLY A 97 -6.50 5.88 -15.87
N CYS A 98 -5.75 5.84 -16.99
CA CYS A 98 -6.00 6.66 -18.17
C CYS A 98 -7.34 6.32 -18.84
N VAL A 99 -7.67 5.03 -18.97
CA VAL A 99 -8.98 4.60 -19.51
C VAL A 99 -10.12 5.12 -18.65
N ILE A 100 -10.02 4.97 -17.32
CA ILE A 100 -11.02 5.50 -16.37
C ILE A 100 -11.10 7.03 -16.50
N ALA A 101 -9.97 7.73 -16.63
CA ALA A 101 -9.94 9.18 -16.79
C ALA A 101 -10.69 9.67 -18.04
N VAL A 102 -10.48 9.01 -19.17
CA VAL A 102 -11.19 9.32 -20.43
C VAL A 102 -12.70 9.06 -20.31
N GLN A 103 -13.09 7.99 -19.59
CA GLN A 103 -14.49 7.63 -19.43
C GLN A 103 -15.24 8.46 -18.39
N ARG A 104 -14.55 9.04 -17.40
CA ARG A 104 -15.17 9.72 -16.25
C ARG A 104 -14.86 11.20 -16.19
N THR A 105 -13.59 11.55 -16.02
CA THR A 105 -13.11 12.94 -15.96
C THR A 105 -11.59 12.99 -16.16
N LEU A 106 -11.13 13.86 -17.02
CA LEU A 106 -9.70 14.03 -17.33
C LEU A 106 -8.87 14.47 -16.09
N TRP A 107 -9.51 15.05 -15.06
CA TRP A 107 -8.83 15.38 -13.81
C TRP A 107 -8.21 14.15 -13.11
N LEU A 108 -8.70 12.95 -13.39
CA LEU A 108 -8.08 11.71 -12.90
C LEU A 108 -6.66 11.49 -13.44
N LEU A 109 -6.29 12.10 -14.59
CA LEU A 109 -4.92 12.04 -15.10
C LEU A 109 -3.92 12.66 -14.13
N ALA A 110 -4.32 13.66 -13.33
CA ALA A 110 -3.48 14.21 -12.27
C ALA A 110 -3.21 13.17 -11.17
N PHE A 111 -4.24 12.39 -10.79
CA PHE A 111 -4.06 11.28 -9.84
C PHE A 111 -3.16 10.18 -10.42
N VAL A 112 -3.32 9.83 -11.70
CA VAL A 112 -2.46 8.84 -12.37
C VAL A 112 -1.00 9.31 -12.35
N ALA A 113 -0.75 10.58 -12.74
CA ALA A 113 0.59 11.15 -12.78
C ALA A 113 1.23 11.20 -11.37
N VAL A 114 0.51 11.69 -10.37
CA VAL A 114 0.98 11.75 -8.97
C VAL A 114 1.22 10.35 -8.43
N GLY A 115 0.30 9.41 -8.67
CA GLY A 115 0.44 8.01 -8.22
C GLY A 115 1.65 7.33 -8.83
N ALA A 116 1.85 7.44 -10.14
CA ALA A 116 3.00 6.88 -10.83
C ALA A 116 4.32 7.49 -10.32
N PHE A 117 4.37 8.83 -10.20
CA PHE A 117 5.53 9.53 -9.67
C PHE A 117 5.88 9.06 -8.25
N ILE A 118 4.91 9.08 -7.34
CA ILE A 118 5.21 8.79 -5.92
C ILE A 118 5.58 7.33 -5.69
N VAL A 119 4.98 6.38 -6.43
CA VAL A 119 5.35 4.96 -6.36
C VAL A 119 6.81 4.77 -6.74
N VAL A 120 7.27 5.43 -7.81
CA VAL A 120 8.66 5.33 -8.27
C VAL A 120 9.60 6.10 -7.34
N ALA A 121 9.27 7.37 -7.04
CA ALA A 121 10.12 8.25 -6.24
C ALA A 121 10.32 7.73 -4.81
N TYR A 122 9.27 7.18 -4.20
CA TYR A 122 9.35 6.62 -2.85
C TYR A 122 10.20 5.35 -2.81
N ASN A 123 9.90 4.36 -3.67
CA ASN A 123 10.53 3.04 -3.58
C ASN A 123 11.95 3.01 -4.14
N LEU A 124 12.30 3.88 -5.08
CA LEU A 124 13.68 4.04 -5.57
C LEU A 124 14.46 5.12 -4.82
N GLU A 125 13.91 5.68 -3.75
CA GLU A 125 14.54 6.73 -2.92
C GLU A 125 15.10 7.90 -3.76
N LEU A 126 14.36 8.29 -4.83
CA LEU A 126 14.81 9.36 -5.71
C LEU A 126 14.97 10.69 -4.96
N PHE A 127 15.74 11.58 -5.54
CA PHE A 127 16.05 12.91 -4.95
C PHE A 127 16.66 12.82 -3.54
N GLY A 128 17.57 11.85 -3.34
CA GLY A 128 18.21 11.64 -2.05
C GLY A 128 17.25 11.15 -0.96
N GLY A 129 16.18 10.46 -1.34
CA GLY A 129 15.19 9.94 -0.40
C GLY A 129 14.18 10.98 0.11
N ALA A 130 14.08 12.16 -0.53
CA ALA A 130 13.16 13.22 -0.11
C ALA A 130 11.70 12.75 0.01
N PHE A 131 11.32 11.75 -0.79
CA PHE A 131 9.98 11.15 -0.77
C PHE A 131 9.91 9.85 0.05
N HIS A 132 11.02 9.35 0.59
CA HIS A 132 11.08 8.11 1.37
C HIS A 132 10.98 8.40 2.88
N GLY A 133 9.77 8.74 3.36
CA GLY A 133 9.55 9.06 4.77
C GLY A 133 8.17 8.63 5.28
N ALA A 134 7.97 8.72 6.60
CA ALA A 134 6.71 8.33 7.24
C ALA A 134 5.53 9.14 6.71
N PHE A 135 5.73 10.44 6.46
CA PHE A 135 4.70 11.32 5.89
C PHE A 135 4.28 10.83 4.50
N TRP A 136 5.24 10.61 3.61
CA TRP A 136 4.96 10.19 2.23
C TRP A 136 4.34 8.80 2.16
N LEU A 137 4.77 7.87 3.03
CA LEU A 137 4.12 6.58 3.17
C LEU A 137 2.64 6.76 3.53
N ALA A 138 2.35 7.53 4.57
CA ALA A 138 0.99 7.75 5.05
C ALA A 138 0.12 8.48 4.01
N ALA A 139 0.69 9.47 3.31
CA ALA A 139 0.00 10.22 2.26
C ALA A 139 -0.29 9.34 1.05
N ALA A 140 0.71 8.64 0.51
CA ALA A 140 0.62 7.93 -0.77
C ALA A 140 -0.05 6.55 -0.65
N TRP A 141 0.14 5.83 0.45
CA TRP A 141 -0.43 4.49 0.66
C TRP A 141 -1.68 4.49 1.54
N GLY A 142 -1.94 5.60 2.27
CA GLY A 142 -3.14 5.79 3.09
C GLY A 142 -4.15 6.74 2.46
N ALA A 143 -3.90 8.05 2.51
CA ALA A 143 -4.84 9.06 2.06
C ALA A 143 -5.15 8.99 0.56
N PHE A 144 -4.14 8.82 -0.27
CA PHE A 144 -4.26 8.86 -1.72
C PHE A 144 -5.21 7.80 -2.31
N PRO A 145 -5.19 6.51 -1.91
CA PRO A 145 -6.15 5.52 -2.38
C PRO A 145 -7.61 5.90 -2.07
N VAL A 146 -7.88 6.44 -0.88
CA VAL A 146 -9.23 6.91 -0.49
C VAL A 146 -9.68 8.05 -1.41
N LEU A 147 -8.83 9.08 -1.56
CA LEU A 147 -9.14 10.25 -2.37
C LEU A 147 -9.33 9.91 -3.84
N THR A 148 -8.47 9.05 -4.39
CA THR A 148 -8.54 8.62 -5.79
C THR A 148 -9.82 7.86 -6.06
N ALA A 149 -10.15 6.86 -5.25
CA ALA A 149 -11.35 6.04 -5.43
C ALA A 149 -12.63 6.85 -5.25
N TYR A 150 -12.68 7.74 -4.25
CA TYR A 150 -13.80 8.65 -4.07
C TYR A 150 -13.95 9.59 -5.26
N PHE A 151 -12.86 10.24 -5.70
CA PHE A 151 -12.90 11.20 -6.81
C PHE A 151 -13.29 10.53 -8.13
N ALA A 152 -12.82 9.32 -8.39
CA ALA A 152 -13.19 8.56 -9.57
C ALA A 152 -14.71 8.35 -9.69
N ALA A 153 -15.40 8.14 -8.56
CA ALA A 153 -16.84 7.92 -8.53
C ALA A 153 -17.66 9.22 -8.41
N ALA A 154 -17.12 10.25 -7.72
CA ALA A 154 -17.86 11.47 -7.38
C ALA A 154 -17.50 12.68 -8.24
N HIS A 155 -16.39 12.67 -8.96
CA HIS A 155 -15.79 13.78 -9.75
C HIS A 155 -15.53 15.05 -8.92
N THR A 156 -15.53 14.93 -7.62
CA THR A 156 -15.29 16.02 -6.65
C THR A 156 -14.75 15.44 -5.35
N LEU A 157 -14.19 16.28 -4.48
CA LEU A 157 -13.79 15.89 -3.13
C LEU A 157 -14.68 16.62 -2.13
N ARG A 158 -15.46 15.87 -1.35
CA ARG A 158 -16.29 16.38 -0.27
C ARG A 158 -15.64 16.15 1.09
N GLY A 159 -16.11 16.82 2.13
CA GLY A 159 -15.57 16.73 3.48
C GLY A 159 -15.43 15.31 4.02
N ILE A 160 -16.39 14.41 3.68
CA ILE A 160 -16.33 13.00 4.09
C ILE A 160 -15.12 12.26 3.49
N ALA A 161 -14.72 12.56 2.24
CA ALA A 161 -13.54 11.99 1.62
C ALA A 161 -12.26 12.47 2.30
N ILE A 162 -12.23 13.76 2.70
CA ILE A 162 -11.08 14.33 3.41
C ILE A 162 -10.93 13.70 4.80
N VAL A 163 -12.03 13.57 5.57
CA VAL A 163 -12.00 12.90 6.88
C VAL A 163 -11.55 11.45 6.76
N ALA A 164 -12.05 10.70 5.77
CA ALA A 164 -11.62 9.33 5.53
C ALA A 164 -10.15 9.24 5.09
N ALA A 165 -9.67 10.21 4.31
CA ALA A 165 -8.26 10.30 3.93
C ALA A 165 -7.36 10.59 5.14
N ILE A 166 -7.78 11.47 6.06
CA ILE A 166 -7.07 11.74 7.32
C ILE A 166 -7.04 10.46 8.18
N TYR A 167 -8.15 9.74 8.29
CA TYR A 167 -8.18 8.44 8.96
C TYR A 167 -7.16 7.48 8.35
N ALA A 168 -7.17 7.29 7.04
CA ALA A 168 -6.26 6.37 6.37
C ALA A 168 -4.78 6.79 6.52
N PHE A 169 -4.51 8.11 6.45
CA PHE A 169 -3.20 8.68 6.71
C PHE A 169 -2.71 8.35 8.12
N THR A 170 -3.52 8.61 9.15
CA THR A 170 -3.15 8.39 10.56
C THR A 170 -2.95 6.90 10.86
N MET A 171 -3.73 6.01 10.24
CA MET A 171 -3.55 4.56 10.38
C MET A 171 -2.22 4.09 9.80
N LEU A 172 -1.83 4.57 8.62
CA LEU A 172 -0.52 4.26 8.03
C LEU A 172 0.64 4.88 8.80
N TRP A 173 0.43 6.07 9.35
CA TRP A 173 1.42 6.68 10.24
C TRP A 173 1.65 5.81 11.49
N ALA A 174 0.58 5.37 12.15
CA ALA A 174 0.65 4.46 13.29
C ALA A 174 1.34 3.13 12.92
N GLN A 175 1.00 2.57 11.75
CA GLN A 175 1.67 1.38 11.21
C GLN A 175 3.18 1.60 11.09
N ARG A 176 3.61 2.75 10.55
CA ARG A 176 5.03 3.07 10.39
C ARG A 176 5.74 3.20 11.74
N MET A 177 5.11 3.87 12.71
CA MET A 177 5.64 4.00 14.07
C MET A 177 5.87 2.64 14.74
N LEU A 178 4.94 1.70 14.58
CA LEU A 178 5.06 0.35 15.16
C LEU A 178 6.03 -0.53 14.38
N SER A 179 6.00 -0.49 13.04
CA SER A 179 6.78 -1.39 12.20
C SER A 179 8.27 -1.06 12.16
N THR A 180 8.64 0.21 12.30
CA THR A 180 10.04 0.64 12.25
C THR A 180 10.90 0.01 13.35
N PRO A 181 10.54 0.10 14.64
CA PRO A 181 11.30 -0.56 15.71
C PRO A 181 11.27 -2.09 15.60
N VAL A 182 10.15 -2.68 15.18
CA VAL A 182 10.07 -4.14 14.97
C VAL A 182 11.08 -4.60 13.91
N ARG A 183 11.16 -3.89 12.79
CA ARG A 183 12.12 -4.19 11.72
C ARG A 183 13.57 -3.99 12.18
N ALA A 184 13.82 -2.93 12.95
CA ALA A 184 15.15 -2.68 13.52
C ALA A 184 15.61 -3.84 14.41
N VAL A 185 14.73 -4.33 15.30
CA VAL A 185 15.02 -5.49 16.16
C VAL A 185 15.29 -6.75 15.33
N ARG A 186 14.51 -7.02 14.29
CA ARG A 186 14.68 -8.21 13.43
C ARG A 186 15.98 -8.22 12.63
N ARG A 187 16.57 -7.05 12.36
CA ARG A 187 17.83 -6.90 11.63
C ARG A 187 19.07 -7.01 12.54
N LYS A 188 18.90 -6.89 13.86
CA LYS A 188 20.00 -6.97 14.81
C LYS A 188 20.38 -8.42 15.13
N PRO A 189 21.67 -8.70 15.38
CA PRO A 189 22.10 -9.94 16.04
C PRO A 189 21.40 -10.08 17.40
N ALA A 190 21.09 -11.30 17.81
CA ALA A 190 20.35 -11.57 19.06
C ALA A 190 21.07 -11.03 20.31
N SER A 191 22.42 -10.95 20.26
CA SER A 191 23.28 -10.39 21.33
C SER A 191 23.15 -8.88 21.49
N GLU A 192 22.71 -8.15 20.45
CA GLU A 192 22.57 -6.70 20.45
C GLU A 192 21.14 -6.22 20.75
N VAL A 193 20.20 -7.15 20.90
CA VAL A 193 18.80 -6.84 21.22
C VAL A 193 18.63 -6.67 22.71
N THR A 194 18.27 -5.46 23.16
CA THR A 194 18.00 -5.17 24.57
C THR A 194 16.73 -5.85 25.08
N ASP A 195 16.61 -6.05 26.41
CA ASP A 195 15.42 -6.67 27.00
C ASP A 195 14.14 -5.86 26.73
N ALA A 196 14.23 -4.53 26.74
CA ALA A 196 13.12 -3.65 26.36
C ALA A 196 12.68 -3.88 24.91
N GLN A 197 13.63 -4.03 23.97
CA GLN A 197 13.33 -4.32 22.56
C GLN A 197 12.72 -5.73 22.40
N ARG A 198 13.19 -6.71 23.16
CA ARG A 198 12.65 -8.07 23.19
C ARG A 198 11.20 -8.11 23.67
N ALA A 199 10.88 -7.33 24.70
CA ALA A 199 9.53 -7.24 25.24
C ALA A 199 8.59 -6.46 24.30
N PHE A 200 9.06 -5.37 23.67
CA PHE A 200 8.27 -4.50 22.83
C PHE A 200 7.88 -5.14 21.48
N ALA A 201 8.84 -5.81 20.82
CA ALA A 201 8.64 -6.28 19.44
C ALA A 201 7.43 -7.22 19.25
N PRO A 202 7.15 -8.22 20.11
CA PRO A 202 5.97 -9.08 19.98
C PRO A 202 4.66 -8.32 20.17
N THR A 203 4.63 -7.34 21.09
CA THR A 203 3.44 -6.52 21.35
C THR A 203 3.13 -5.61 20.17
N ALA A 204 4.14 -4.91 19.64
CA ALA A 204 4.00 -4.09 18.47
C ALA A 204 3.58 -4.91 17.23
N GLU A 205 4.10 -6.14 17.07
CA GLU A 205 3.70 -7.02 15.98
C GLU A 205 2.24 -7.49 16.10
N ARG A 206 1.77 -7.78 17.32
CA ARG A 206 0.34 -8.06 17.56
C ARG A 206 -0.52 -6.86 17.20
N ALA A 207 -0.13 -5.66 17.62
CA ALA A 207 -0.83 -4.41 17.25
C ALA A 207 -0.88 -4.20 15.74
N LEU A 208 0.23 -4.46 15.02
CA LEU A 208 0.26 -4.39 13.55
C LEU A 208 -0.74 -5.35 12.90
N LYS A 209 -0.84 -6.60 13.38
CA LYS A 209 -1.81 -7.58 12.89
C LYS A 209 -3.25 -7.12 13.15
N MET A 210 -3.53 -6.56 14.33
CA MET A 210 -4.85 -6.02 14.65
C MET A 210 -5.22 -4.82 13.78
N LEU A 211 -4.27 -3.92 13.51
CA LEU A 211 -4.48 -2.79 12.60
C LEU A 211 -4.83 -3.25 11.18
N VAL A 212 -4.19 -4.31 10.66
CA VAL A 212 -4.56 -4.91 9.36
C VAL A 212 -6.02 -5.38 9.40
N VAL A 213 -6.37 -6.21 10.38
CA VAL A 213 -7.74 -6.74 10.51
C VAL A 213 -8.75 -5.59 10.61
N TRP A 214 -8.49 -4.60 11.45
CA TRP A 214 -9.35 -3.44 11.64
C TRP A 214 -9.62 -2.71 10.32
N ASN A 215 -8.56 -2.34 9.59
CA ASN A 215 -8.72 -1.59 8.34
C ASN A 215 -9.45 -2.40 7.26
N VAL A 216 -9.17 -3.69 7.16
CA VAL A 216 -9.89 -4.58 6.23
C VAL A 216 -11.36 -4.68 6.61
N CYS A 217 -11.68 -4.85 7.90
CA CYS A 217 -13.07 -4.87 8.38
C CYS A 217 -13.80 -3.54 8.11
N VAL A 218 -13.14 -2.39 8.29
CA VAL A 218 -13.72 -1.07 7.96
C VAL A 218 -14.06 -0.97 6.48
N GLY A 219 -13.14 -1.40 5.60
CA GLY A 219 -13.38 -1.42 4.16
C GLY A 219 -14.54 -2.33 3.77
N ILE A 220 -14.59 -3.55 4.33
CA ILE A 220 -15.69 -4.51 4.08
C ILE A 220 -17.01 -3.94 4.61
N ALA A 221 -17.06 -3.42 5.84
CA ALA A 221 -18.27 -2.85 6.42
C ALA A 221 -18.79 -1.68 5.59
N ALA A 222 -17.89 -0.82 5.07
CA ALA A 222 -18.27 0.27 4.19
C ALA A 222 -18.92 -0.23 2.89
N LEU A 223 -18.41 -1.33 2.30
CA LEU A 223 -19.00 -1.94 1.10
C LEU A 223 -20.34 -2.60 1.40
N LEU A 224 -20.45 -3.34 2.52
CA LEU A 224 -21.72 -3.98 2.93
C LEU A 224 -22.82 -2.96 3.19
N ALA A 225 -22.48 -1.76 3.67
CA ALA A 225 -23.43 -0.66 3.84
C ALA A 225 -23.93 -0.08 2.50
N ARG A 226 -23.40 -0.51 1.36
CA ARG A 226 -23.75 -0.06 -0.01
C ARG A 226 -24.31 -1.19 -0.89
N ALA A 227 -24.29 -2.44 -0.38
CA ALA A 227 -24.90 -3.60 -1.04
C ALA A 227 -26.40 -3.67 -0.73
#